data_f308c8ce49872768ee6b3a2e0f99bc64
#
_entry.id   f308c8ce49872768ee6b3a2e0f99bc64
#
_cell.length_a   1.000
_cell.length_b   1.000
_cell.length_c   1.000
_cell.angle_alpha   90.00
_cell.angle_beta   90.00
_cell.angle_gamma   90.00
#
_symmetry.space_group_name_H-M   'P 1'
#
loop_
_entity.id
_entity.type
_entity.pdbx_description
1 polymer ?
#
loop_
_entity_poly.entity_id
_entity_poly.type
_entity_poly.pdbx_seq_one_letter_code
_entity_poly.pdbx_strand_id
1 'polypeptide(L)'
;MIYICADDYGLCNSTSAHIQQCIDEGVLNKVSVFPNFAQVDLCKITDTKNIRISLHLNLVEGKCMADADEINLIADESGNFKHRFGGLFRLDLFQGKKLEAQVYKEIKAQILFWKSILPKDIPFCIDSHQHTHMIPAVFRALLKVLNDEEINLEYMRIPAEPLLPYIKTPSLYFTYSTVNIIKQWLLKLLWLVNKKRATKYNIPTSYFLGILFSGKMDDKRVRKILPKYKKLSEKNGKDIEVLFHPGCTDKNELDFKNNNIVFEKFYLSENRKTEFNSVIKISERSVQ
;
A
#
# COMPACT_ATOMS: atom_id res chain seq x y z
N MET A 1 -17.30 -4.81 5.96
CA MET A 1 -16.27 -4.79 7.03
C MET A 1 -15.41 -3.54 6.90
N ILE A 2 -14.76 -3.09 8.01
CA ILE A 2 -13.81 -1.97 7.98
C ILE A 2 -12.43 -2.51 8.35
N TYR A 3 -11.47 -2.28 7.45
CA TYR A 3 -10.07 -2.61 7.67
C TYR A 3 -9.29 -1.35 8.01
N ILE A 4 -8.71 -1.33 9.20
CA ILE A 4 -7.72 -0.33 9.60
C ILE A 4 -6.36 -0.92 9.27
N CYS A 5 -5.71 -0.36 8.26
CA CYS A 5 -4.50 -0.90 7.66
C CYS A 5 -3.27 -0.08 8.06
N ALA A 6 -2.18 -0.77 8.37
CA ALA A 6 -0.84 -0.20 8.39
C ALA A 6 -0.01 -0.71 7.22
N ASP A 7 0.62 0.20 6.49
CA ASP A 7 1.62 -0.14 5.48
C ASP A 7 3.04 -0.13 6.08
N ASP A 8 3.99 -0.65 5.30
CA ASP A 8 5.44 -0.60 5.52
C ASP A 8 5.98 -1.53 6.63
N TYR A 9 5.23 -2.59 7.03
CA TYR A 9 5.79 -3.61 7.91
C TYR A 9 6.96 -4.33 7.23
N GLY A 10 8.04 -4.56 7.96
CA GLY A 10 9.27 -5.17 7.45
C GLY A 10 10.27 -4.15 6.90
N LEU A 11 9.93 -2.86 6.79
CA LEU A 11 10.86 -1.82 6.35
C LEU A 11 12.12 -1.78 7.23
N CYS A 12 11.93 -1.74 8.55
CA CYS A 12 12.97 -1.81 9.57
C CYS A 12 12.37 -2.26 10.91
N ASN A 13 13.22 -2.55 11.90
CA ASN A 13 12.78 -3.03 13.22
C ASN A 13 11.88 -2.03 13.95
N SER A 14 12.27 -0.76 13.99
CA SER A 14 11.48 0.27 14.69
C SER A 14 10.09 0.46 14.09
N THR A 15 9.98 0.49 12.74
CA THR A 15 8.67 0.58 12.08
C THR A 15 7.82 -0.65 12.37
N SER A 16 8.40 -1.84 12.27
CA SER A 16 7.69 -3.10 12.54
C SER A 16 7.22 -3.20 14.00
N ALA A 17 8.06 -2.78 14.95
CA ALA A 17 7.70 -2.77 16.38
C ALA A 17 6.53 -1.82 16.68
N HIS A 18 6.50 -0.62 16.08
CA HIS A 18 5.37 0.30 16.23
C HIS A 18 4.08 -0.21 15.59
N ILE A 19 4.18 -0.87 14.44
CA ILE A 19 3.02 -1.51 13.80
C ILE A 19 2.50 -2.65 14.70
N GLN A 20 3.39 -3.47 15.25
CA GLN A 20 3.03 -4.51 16.20
C GLN A 20 2.31 -3.94 17.43
N GLN A 21 2.81 -2.85 18.01
CA GLN A 21 2.13 -2.17 19.11
C GLN A 21 0.73 -1.67 18.71
N CYS A 22 0.55 -1.18 17.47
CA CYS A 22 -0.77 -0.82 16.96
C CYS A 22 -1.72 -2.03 16.79
N ILE A 23 -1.19 -3.22 16.56
CA ILE A 23 -1.97 -4.47 16.55
C ILE A 23 -2.40 -4.82 17.98
N ASP A 24 -1.47 -4.78 18.93
CA ASP A 24 -1.68 -5.26 20.29
C ASP A 24 -2.56 -4.30 21.13
N GLU A 25 -2.39 -3.01 20.95
CA GLU A 25 -3.04 -1.97 21.76
C GLU A 25 -4.11 -1.15 21.02
N GLY A 26 -4.17 -1.25 19.71
CA GLY A 26 -5.03 -0.43 18.84
C GLY A 26 -6.13 -1.22 18.17
N VAL A 27 -6.60 -0.65 17.07
CA VAL A 27 -7.70 -1.21 16.24
C VAL A 27 -7.21 -1.74 14.89
N LEU A 28 -5.91 -1.93 14.75
CA LEU A 28 -5.32 -2.41 13.51
C LEU A 28 -5.74 -3.85 13.25
N ASN A 29 -6.32 -4.10 12.09
CA ASN A 29 -6.78 -5.42 11.66
C ASN A 29 -6.35 -5.78 10.23
N LYS A 30 -5.46 -4.95 9.64
CA LYS A 30 -4.78 -5.24 8.39
C LYS A 30 -3.36 -4.71 8.40
N VAL A 31 -2.43 -5.46 7.81
CA VAL A 31 -1.02 -5.08 7.68
C VAL A 31 -0.54 -5.38 6.27
N SER A 32 0.16 -4.44 5.66
CA SER A 32 0.84 -4.62 4.38
C SER A 32 2.34 -4.76 4.60
N VAL A 33 2.90 -5.87 4.13
CA VAL A 33 4.24 -6.35 4.46
C VAL A 33 5.15 -6.30 3.24
N PHE A 34 6.29 -5.65 3.35
CA PHE A 34 7.32 -5.65 2.32
C PHE A 34 7.94 -7.03 2.14
N PRO A 35 8.08 -7.54 0.90
CA PRO A 35 8.71 -8.84 0.66
C PRO A 35 10.23 -8.77 0.55
N ASN A 36 10.80 -7.61 0.24
CA ASN A 36 12.19 -7.44 -0.20
C ASN A 36 13.13 -6.82 0.85
N PHE A 37 12.69 -6.67 2.10
CA PHE A 37 13.54 -6.27 3.21
C PHE A 37 13.86 -7.48 4.10
N ALA A 38 15.09 -7.53 4.61
CA ALA A 38 15.67 -8.72 5.27
C ALA A 38 14.99 -9.17 6.58
N GLN A 39 14.04 -8.40 7.11
CA GLN A 39 13.44 -8.61 8.43
C GLN A 39 11.95 -8.95 8.37
N VAL A 40 11.54 -9.68 7.34
CA VAL A 40 10.15 -10.13 7.21
C VAL A 40 9.93 -11.35 8.10
N ASP A 41 9.50 -11.10 9.34
CA ASP A 41 9.02 -12.13 10.24
C ASP A 41 7.48 -12.05 10.32
N LEU A 42 6.80 -12.99 9.69
CA LEU A 42 5.34 -13.06 9.71
C LEU A 42 4.79 -13.69 10.99
N CYS A 43 5.58 -14.45 11.75
CA CYS A 43 5.11 -15.22 12.90
C CYS A 43 4.38 -14.33 13.91
N LYS A 44 4.95 -13.15 14.23
CA LYS A 44 4.34 -12.21 15.19
C LYS A 44 2.97 -11.70 14.75
N ILE A 45 2.75 -11.56 13.44
CA ILE A 45 1.47 -11.06 12.90
C ILE A 45 0.49 -12.22 12.73
N THR A 46 0.96 -13.38 12.27
CA THR A 46 0.10 -14.56 12.00
C THR A 46 -0.46 -15.17 13.27
N ASP A 47 0.27 -15.06 14.40
CA ASP A 47 -0.20 -15.52 15.70
C ASP A 47 -1.33 -14.64 16.27
N THR A 48 -1.54 -13.46 15.71
CA THR A 48 -2.62 -12.55 16.12
C THR A 48 -3.91 -12.89 15.37
N LYS A 49 -4.95 -13.24 16.11
CA LYS A 49 -6.26 -13.56 15.54
C LYS A 49 -6.86 -12.37 14.79
N ASN A 50 -7.45 -12.64 13.62
CA ASN A 50 -8.21 -11.68 12.81
C ASN A 50 -7.39 -10.55 12.16
N ILE A 51 -6.09 -10.72 11.96
CA ILE A 51 -5.30 -9.79 11.16
C ILE A 51 -5.29 -10.23 9.70
N ARG A 52 -5.71 -9.35 8.79
CA ARG A 52 -5.52 -9.55 7.35
C ARG A 52 -4.10 -9.12 6.96
N ILE A 53 -3.38 -9.98 6.27
CA ILE A 53 -2.01 -9.71 5.82
C ILE A 53 -2.02 -9.54 4.30
N SER A 54 -1.36 -8.48 3.80
CA SER A 54 -1.20 -8.21 2.37
C SER A 54 0.28 -8.19 1.98
N LEU A 55 0.58 -8.75 0.82
CA LEU A 55 1.83 -8.48 0.13
C LEU A 55 1.89 -6.99 -0.25
N HIS A 56 2.83 -6.24 0.30
CA HIS A 56 3.12 -4.86 -0.07
C HIS A 56 4.14 -4.83 -1.21
N LEU A 57 3.66 -5.07 -2.45
CA LEU A 57 4.51 -5.12 -3.64
C LEU A 57 5.36 -3.86 -3.76
N ASN A 58 6.67 -4.02 -3.92
CA ASN A 58 7.61 -2.91 -3.95
C ASN A 58 8.44 -2.90 -5.24
N LEU A 59 8.47 -1.75 -5.91
CA LEU A 59 9.24 -1.50 -7.14
C LEU A 59 10.06 -0.21 -7.03
N VAL A 60 10.28 0.28 -5.80
CA VAL A 60 10.71 1.66 -5.56
C VAL A 60 11.86 1.76 -4.56
N GLU A 61 11.86 0.94 -3.51
CA GLU A 61 12.80 1.05 -2.41
C GLU A 61 13.56 -0.24 -2.13
N GLY A 62 14.81 -0.09 -1.72
CA GLY A 62 15.69 -1.21 -1.40
C GLY A 62 16.11 -2.00 -2.63
N LYS A 63 16.39 -3.28 -2.42
CA LYS A 63 16.87 -4.18 -3.47
C LYS A 63 15.72 -4.91 -4.16
N CYS A 64 15.91 -5.16 -5.45
CA CYS A 64 15.06 -6.06 -6.22
C CYS A 64 15.26 -7.52 -5.78
N MET A 65 14.30 -8.36 -6.11
CA MET A 65 14.32 -9.80 -5.84
C MET A 65 14.57 -10.63 -7.11
N ALA A 66 14.34 -10.04 -8.29
CA ALA A 66 14.74 -10.62 -9.57
C ALA A 66 16.21 -10.31 -9.88
N ASP A 67 16.78 -10.99 -10.87
CA ASP A 67 18.11 -10.70 -11.37
C ASP A 67 18.17 -9.25 -11.91
N ALA A 68 19.10 -8.45 -11.38
CA ALA A 68 19.23 -7.04 -11.72
C ALA A 68 19.58 -6.83 -13.20
N ASP A 69 20.34 -7.71 -13.81
CA ASP A 69 20.69 -7.65 -15.22
C ASP A 69 19.47 -7.81 -16.13
N GLU A 70 18.50 -8.61 -15.69
CA GLU A 70 17.26 -8.84 -16.41
C GLU A 70 16.22 -7.70 -16.27
N ILE A 71 16.39 -6.84 -15.26
CA ILE A 71 15.48 -5.74 -14.95
C ILE A 71 16.19 -4.39 -14.90
N ASN A 72 17.22 -4.23 -15.71
CA ASN A 72 18.11 -3.06 -15.75
C ASN A 72 17.41 -1.72 -16.06
N LEU A 73 16.16 -1.73 -16.51
CA LEU A 73 15.33 -0.53 -16.66
C LEU A 73 14.88 0.03 -15.30
N ILE A 74 14.63 -0.84 -14.32
CA ILE A 74 14.06 -0.48 -13.02
C ILE A 74 15.04 -0.66 -11.85
N ALA A 75 16.10 -1.45 -12.01
CA ALA A 75 17.16 -1.64 -11.01
C ALA A 75 18.54 -1.21 -11.54
N ASP A 76 19.44 -0.84 -10.65
CA ASP A 76 20.85 -0.57 -10.94
C ASP A 76 21.70 -1.86 -10.87
N GLU A 77 22.99 -1.78 -11.22
CA GLU A 77 23.93 -2.90 -11.19
C GLU A 77 24.12 -3.51 -9.79
N SER A 78 23.83 -2.76 -8.74
CA SER A 78 23.83 -3.23 -7.35
C SER A 78 22.49 -3.86 -6.93
N GLY A 79 21.51 -3.90 -7.82
CA GLY A 79 20.17 -4.43 -7.58
C GLY A 79 19.24 -3.47 -6.85
N ASN A 80 19.59 -2.19 -6.68
CA ASN A 80 18.67 -1.24 -6.04
C ASN A 80 17.69 -0.66 -7.05
N PHE A 81 16.43 -0.45 -6.64
CA PHE A 81 15.45 0.23 -7.48
C PHE A 81 15.86 1.68 -7.78
N LYS A 82 15.76 2.07 -9.06
CA LYS A 82 16.19 3.40 -9.56
C LYS A 82 15.08 4.45 -9.57
N HIS A 83 13.83 4.04 -9.56
CA HIS A 83 12.71 4.92 -9.86
C HIS A 83 11.70 4.96 -8.73
N ARG A 84 11.07 6.12 -8.57
CA ARG A 84 9.85 6.30 -7.79
C ARG A 84 8.64 6.16 -8.72
N PHE A 85 7.43 6.28 -8.16
CA PHE A 85 6.19 6.27 -8.92
C PHE A 85 6.25 7.11 -10.21
N GLY A 86 6.68 8.37 -10.12
CA GLY A 86 6.76 9.28 -11.28
C GLY A 86 7.72 8.80 -12.37
N GLY A 87 8.86 8.21 -11.98
CA GLY A 87 9.82 7.60 -12.93
C GLY A 87 9.25 6.37 -13.61
N LEU A 88 8.64 5.46 -12.87
CA LEU A 88 7.95 4.29 -13.43
C LEU A 88 6.80 4.69 -14.34
N PHE A 89 6.00 5.68 -13.96
CA PHE A 89 4.90 6.19 -14.78
C PHE A 89 5.42 6.81 -16.09
N ARG A 90 6.53 7.56 -16.03
CA ARG A 90 7.18 8.07 -17.25
C ARG A 90 7.68 6.94 -18.14
N LEU A 91 8.27 5.90 -17.58
CA LEU A 91 8.70 4.72 -18.35
C LEU A 91 7.51 4.00 -19.00
N ASP A 92 6.36 3.91 -18.32
CA ASP A 92 5.14 3.35 -18.92
C ASP A 92 4.69 4.13 -20.17
N LEU A 93 4.76 5.47 -20.12
CA LEU A 93 4.39 6.30 -21.26
C LEU A 93 5.29 6.13 -22.49
N PHE A 94 6.59 5.94 -22.28
CA PHE A 94 7.56 5.91 -23.40
C PHE A 94 8.07 4.51 -23.75
N GLN A 95 8.07 3.59 -22.82
CA GLN A 95 8.64 2.24 -22.95
C GLN A 95 7.74 1.15 -22.31
N GLY A 96 6.42 1.34 -22.34
CA GLY A 96 5.47 0.53 -21.58
C GLY A 96 5.61 -0.98 -21.76
N LYS A 97 5.86 -1.48 -23.00
CA LYS A 97 6.07 -2.93 -23.22
C LYS A 97 7.36 -3.44 -22.57
N LYS A 98 8.43 -2.67 -22.63
CA LYS A 98 9.72 -3.02 -22.01
C LYS A 98 9.62 -2.98 -20.49
N LEU A 99 8.97 -1.95 -19.96
CA LEU A 99 8.68 -1.86 -18.53
C LEU A 99 7.84 -3.05 -18.07
N GLU A 100 6.74 -3.37 -18.76
CA GLU A 100 5.88 -4.50 -18.43
C GLU A 100 6.63 -5.82 -18.34
N ALA A 101 7.54 -6.10 -19.30
CA ALA A 101 8.34 -7.31 -19.31
C ALA A 101 9.31 -7.40 -18.11
N GLN A 102 9.90 -6.29 -17.72
CA GLN A 102 10.85 -6.26 -16.59
C GLN A 102 10.15 -6.28 -15.24
N VAL A 103 9.09 -5.48 -15.06
CA VAL A 103 8.30 -5.53 -13.81
C VAL A 103 7.60 -6.86 -13.62
N TYR A 104 7.27 -7.57 -14.70
CA TYR A 104 6.74 -8.94 -14.61
C TYR A 104 7.72 -9.87 -13.87
N LYS A 105 9.03 -9.83 -14.20
CA LYS A 105 10.04 -10.66 -13.55
C LYS A 105 10.15 -10.33 -12.06
N GLU A 106 10.20 -9.06 -11.72
CA GLU A 106 10.29 -8.61 -10.34
C GLU A 106 9.02 -8.97 -9.54
N ILE A 107 7.84 -8.70 -10.08
CA ILE A 107 6.57 -9.06 -9.44
C ILE A 107 6.48 -10.57 -9.22
N LYS A 108 6.91 -11.37 -10.21
CA LYS A 108 6.95 -12.83 -10.09
C LYS A 108 7.86 -13.27 -8.94
N ALA A 109 9.07 -12.71 -8.86
CA ALA A 109 10.00 -13.03 -7.78
C ALA A 109 9.41 -12.70 -6.39
N GLN A 110 8.81 -11.52 -6.23
CA GLN A 110 8.15 -11.12 -4.98
C GLN A 110 6.95 -12.02 -4.63
N ILE A 111 6.11 -12.36 -5.60
CA ILE A 111 4.93 -13.23 -5.38
C ILE A 111 5.36 -14.65 -5.02
N LEU A 112 6.36 -15.22 -5.69
CA LEU A 112 6.84 -16.56 -5.38
C LEU A 112 7.48 -16.62 -3.99
N PHE A 113 8.28 -15.62 -3.63
CA PHE A 113 8.81 -15.50 -2.27
C PHE A 113 7.66 -15.39 -1.25
N TRP A 114 6.70 -14.49 -1.47
CA TRP A 114 5.57 -14.32 -0.58
C TRP A 114 4.76 -15.62 -0.40
N LYS A 115 4.51 -16.33 -1.49
CA LYS A 115 3.84 -17.64 -1.48
C LYS A 115 4.60 -18.69 -0.66
N SER A 116 5.94 -18.59 -0.61
CA SER A 116 6.78 -19.52 0.15
C SER A 116 6.75 -19.28 1.67
N ILE A 117 6.46 -18.06 2.11
CA ILE A 117 6.47 -17.69 3.54
C ILE A 117 5.05 -17.49 4.11
N LEU A 118 4.05 -17.27 3.27
CA LEU A 118 2.66 -17.09 3.71
C LEU A 118 2.07 -18.43 4.14
N PRO A 119 1.53 -18.56 5.36
CA PRO A 119 0.80 -19.77 5.77
C PRO A 119 -0.35 -20.09 4.81
N LYS A 120 -0.57 -21.37 4.54
CA LYS A 120 -1.52 -21.85 3.49
C LYS A 120 -2.98 -21.49 3.76
N ASP A 121 -3.34 -21.29 5.01
CA ASP A 121 -4.68 -20.91 5.47
C ASP A 121 -4.93 -19.40 5.43
N ILE A 122 -3.89 -18.59 5.17
CA ILE A 122 -4.03 -17.14 5.07
C ILE A 122 -4.35 -16.75 3.62
N PRO A 123 -5.44 -15.99 3.39
CA PRO A 123 -5.83 -15.54 2.06
C PRO A 123 -4.77 -14.65 1.40
N PHE A 124 -4.56 -14.82 0.09
CA PHE A 124 -3.63 -14.01 -0.67
C PHE A 124 -4.23 -12.62 -0.94
N CYS A 125 -3.71 -11.62 -0.26
CA CYS A 125 -4.06 -10.22 -0.44
C CYS A 125 -2.86 -9.43 -0.97
N ILE A 126 -3.10 -8.40 -1.79
CA ILE A 126 -2.03 -7.60 -2.39
C ILE A 126 -2.37 -6.11 -2.42
N ASP A 127 -1.38 -5.32 -2.19
CA ASP A 127 -1.32 -3.88 -2.47
C ASP A 127 0.09 -3.51 -2.93
N SER A 128 0.45 -2.23 -2.97
CA SER A 128 1.82 -1.87 -3.33
C SER A 128 2.28 -0.57 -2.72
N HIS A 129 3.57 -0.52 -2.47
CA HIS A 129 4.27 0.68 -2.04
C HIS A 129 4.12 1.81 -3.06
N GLN A 130 3.80 3.02 -2.58
CA GLN A 130 3.43 4.18 -3.40
C GLN A 130 2.33 3.90 -4.44
N HIS A 131 1.55 2.82 -4.28
CA HIS A 131 0.48 2.45 -5.21
C HIS A 131 0.95 2.21 -6.66
N THR A 132 2.19 1.75 -6.82
CA THR A 132 2.84 1.54 -8.13
C THR A 132 2.10 0.55 -9.03
N HIS A 133 1.36 -0.41 -8.45
CA HIS A 133 0.52 -1.34 -9.21
C HIS A 133 -0.57 -0.65 -10.03
N MET A 134 -0.90 0.62 -9.72
CA MET A 134 -1.88 1.39 -10.52
C MET A 134 -1.33 1.86 -11.87
N ILE A 135 -0.01 1.88 -12.07
CA ILE A 135 0.62 2.19 -13.36
C ILE A 135 0.23 1.11 -14.39
N PRO A 136 -0.28 1.48 -15.59
CA PRO A 136 -0.88 0.51 -16.51
C PRO A 136 0.01 -0.68 -16.89
N ALA A 137 1.30 -0.48 -17.16
CA ALA A 137 2.23 -1.59 -17.43
C ALA A 137 2.41 -2.50 -16.21
N VAL A 138 2.54 -1.90 -15.01
CA VAL A 138 2.67 -2.66 -13.75
C VAL A 138 1.39 -3.44 -13.48
N PHE A 139 0.22 -2.83 -13.70
CA PHE A 139 -1.07 -3.49 -13.50
C PHE A 139 -1.25 -4.69 -14.42
N ARG A 140 -0.86 -4.56 -15.71
CA ARG A 140 -0.91 -5.69 -16.67
C ARG A 140 0.06 -6.80 -16.27
N ALA A 141 1.30 -6.45 -15.91
CA ALA A 141 2.30 -7.41 -15.46
C ALA A 141 1.82 -8.16 -14.21
N LEU A 142 1.25 -7.45 -13.22
CA LEU A 142 0.69 -8.04 -12.02
C LEU A 142 -0.42 -9.05 -12.33
N LEU A 143 -1.42 -8.66 -13.14
CA LEU A 143 -2.50 -9.57 -13.51
C LEU A 143 -1.98 -10.80 -14.27
N LYS A 144 -0.96 -10.62 -15.10
CA LYS A 144 -0.33 -11.72 -15.81
C LYS A 144 0.37 -12.68 -14.85
N VAL A 145 1.15 -12.18 -13.88
CA VAL A 145 1.80 -13.03 -12.86
C VAL A 145 0.76 -13.77 -12.02
N LEU A 146 -0.29 -13.08 -11.57
CA LEU A 146 -1.37 -13.72 -10.79
C LEU A 146 -2.02 -14.89 -11.54
N ASN A 147 -2.22 -14.72 -12.85
CA ASN A 147 -2.75 -15.78 -13.71
C ASN A 147 -1.74 -16.91 -13.94
N ASP A 148 -0.49 -16.58 -14.30
CA ASP A 148 0.54 -17.56 -14.66
C ASP A 148 0.96 -18.43 -13.44
N GLU A 149 0.87 -17.88 -12.22
CA GLU A 149 1.19 -18.56 -10.95
C GLU A 149 -0.07 -19.11 -10.24
N GLU A 150 -1.23 -19.06 -10.90
CA GLU A 150 -2.52 -19.57 -10.40
C GLU A 150 -2.87 -19.06 -8.98
N ILE A 151 -2.63 -17.75 -8.75
CA ILE A 151 -2.90 -17.13 -7.45
C ILE A 151 -4.40 -16.90 -7.27
N ASN A 152 -4.99 -17.56 -6.28
CA ASN A 152 -6.35 -17.26 -5.82
C ASN A 152 -6.35 -15.97 -4.99
N LEU A 153 -6.61 -14.84 -5.64
CA LEU A 153 -6.55 -13.51 -5.03
C LEU A 153 -7.84 -13.22 -4.25
N GLU A 154 -7.72 -13.08 -2.94
CA GLU A 154 -8.83 -12.68 -2.06
C GLU A 154 -9.10 -11.17 -2.11
N TYR A 155 -8.06 -10.35 -2.29
CA TYR A 155 -8.19 -8.90 -2.24
C TYR A 155 -7.04 -8.18 -2.95
N MET A 156 -7.38 -7.11 -3.68
CA MET A 156 -6.43 -6.11 -4.19
C MET A 156 -6.88 -4.71 -3.81
N ARG A 157 -5.99 -3.94 -3.18
CA ARG A 157 -6.23 -2.52 -2.92
C ARG A 157 -6.36 -1.74 -4.22
N ILE A 158 -7.42 -0.95 -4.33
CA ILE A 158 -7.58 0.05 -5.39
C ILE A 158 -7.66 1.43 -4.74
N PRO A 159 -6.57 2.20 -4.73
CA PRO A 159 -6.46 3.48 -4.03
C PRO A 159 -7.12 4.63 -4.80
N ALA A 160 -8.34 4.41 -5.30
CA ALA A 160 -9.15 5.39 -6.02
C ALA A 160 -10.33 5.81 -5.12
N GLU A 161 -10.10 6.81 -4.28
CA GLU A 161 -11.08 7.25 -3.28
C GLU A 161 -12.38 7.80 -3.92
N PRO A 162 -13.55 7.47 -3.35
CA PRO A 162 -14.80 8.12 -3.72
C PRO A 162 -14.81 9.57 -3.24
N LEU A 163 -15.10 10.52 -4.12
CA LEU A 163 -15.06 11.94 -3.77
C LEU A 163 -16.26 12.42 -2.97
N LEU A 164 -17.41 11.72 -3.07
CA LEU A 164 -18.65 12.14 -2.43
C LEU A 164 -18.54 12.33 -0.90
N PRO A 165 -17.88 11.44 -0.12
CA PRO A 165 -17.66 11.66 1.30
C PRO A 165 -16.93 12.96 1.61
N TYR A 166 -15.93 13.33 0.80
CA TYR A 166 -15.13 14.54 0.98
C TYR A 166 -15.92 15.80 0.65
N ILE A 167 -16.65 15.81 -0.47
CA ILE A 167 -17.56 16.93 -0.86
C ILE A 167 -18.59 17.18 0.24
N LYS A 168 -19.11 16.14 0.89
CA LYS A 168 -20.08 16.25 1.98
C LYS A 168 -19.44 16.58 3.34
N THR A 169 -18.15 16.95 3.39
CA THR A 169 -17.44 17.31 4.63
C THR A 169 -16.72 18.65 4.51
N PRO A 170 -17.46 19.79 4.39
CA PRO A 170 -16.86 21.09 4.14
C PRO A 170 -15.87 21.53 5.23
N SER A 171 -16.03 21.07 6.46
CA SER A 171 -15.09 21.35 7.56
C SER A 171 -13.66 20.80 7.34
N LEU A 172 -13.42 20.02 6.29
CA LEU A 172 -12.11 19.49 5.94
C LEU A 172 -11.50 20.11 4.67
N TYR A 173 -12.21 20.99 3.94
CA TYR A 173 -11.78 21.47 2.63
C TYR A 173 -10.41 22.14 2.62
N PHE A 174 -10.09 22.92 3.66
CA PHE A 174 -8.79 23.61 3.76
C PHE A 174 -7.69 22.78 4.44
N THR A 175 -7.93 21.50 4.67
CA THR A 175 -6.96 20.62 5.32
C THR A 175 -6.26 19.67 4.34
N TYR A 176 -6.69 19.65 3.06
CA TYR A 176 -6.08 18.84 2.02
C TYR A 176 -4.77 19.45 1.52
N SER A 177 -3.79 18.57 1.25
CA SER A 177 -2.58 18.97 0.54
C SER A 177 -2.85 19.02 -0.97
N THR A 178 -2.36 20.05 -1.66
CA THR A 178 -2.43 20.15 -3.12
C THR A 178 -1.80 18.93 -3.80
N VAL A 179 -0.69 18.43 -3.27
CA VAL A 179 -0.02 17.22 -3.77
C VAL A 179 -0.94 15.99 -3.65
N ASN A 180 -1.64 15.85 -2.53
CA ASN A 180 -2.55 14.73 -2.32
C ASN A 180 -3.79 14.81 -3.24
N ILE A 181 -4.28 16.01 -3.53
CA ILE A 181 -5.35 16.21 -4.50
C ILE A 181 -4.90 15.77 -5.90
N ILE A 182 -3.71 16.17 -6.34
CA ILE A 182 -3.14 15.77 -7.63
C ILE A 182 -2.96 14.23 -7.66
N LYS A 183 -2.40 13.65 -6.59
CA LYS A 183 -2.22 12.20 -6.45
C LYS A 183 -3.56 11.46 -6.57
N GLN A 184 -4.59 11.92 -5.88
CA GLN A 184 -5.93 11.34 -5.93
C GLN A 184 -6.51 11.36 -7.35
N TRP A 185 -6.42 12.48 -8.06
CA TRP A 185 -6.90 12.57 -9.44
C TRP A 185 -6.11 11.65 -10.38
N LEU A 186 -4.80 11.58 -10.24
CA LEU A 186 -3.95 10.68 -11.03
C LEU A 186 -4.36 9.22 -10.78
N LEU A 187 -4.45 8.78 -9.53
CA LEU A 187 -4.84 7.40 -9.20
C LEU A 187 -6.24 7.06 -9.71
N LYS A 188 -7.16 8.02 -9.66
CA LYS A 188 -8.50 7.84 -10.22
C LYS A 188 -8.49 7.68 -11.75
N LEU A 189 -7.68 8.46 -12.46
CA LEU A 189 -7.51 8.31 -13.92
C LEU A 189 -6.88 6.94 -14.25
N LEU A 190 -5.84 6.55 -13.53
CA LEU A 190 -5.22 5.23 -13.71
C LEU A 190 -6.20 4.08 -13.42
N TRP A 191 -7.06 4.25 -12.43
CA TRP A 191 -8.14 3.30 -12.17
C TRP A 191 -9.11 3.18 -13.36
N LEU A 192 -9.51 4.29 -13.96
CA LEU A 192 -10.37 4.25 -15.16
C LEU A 192 -9.75 3.45 -16.31
N VAL A 193 -8.42 3.56 -16.51
CA VAL A 193 -7.66 2.78 -17.49
C VAL A 193 -7.64 1.29 -17.13
N ASN A 194 -7.47 0.95 -15.85
CA ASN A 194 -7.28 -0.43 -15.38
C ASN A 194 -8.60 -1.15 -15.06
N LYS A 195 -9.67 -0.43 -14.78
CA LYS A 195 -10.96 -0.96 -14.30
C LYS A 195 -11.51 -2.10 -15.15
N LYS A 196 -11.50 -1.93 -16.49
CA LYS A 196 -12.00 -2.96 -17.41
C LYS A 196 -11.23 -4.28 -17.28
N ARG A 197 -9.90 -4.21 -17.04
CA ARG A 197 -9.06 -5.38 -16.81
C ARG A 197 -9.38 -6.01 -15.46
N ALA A 198 -9.42 -5.20 -14.39
CA ALA A 198 -9.77 -5.68 -13.06
C ALA A 198 -11.13 -6.41 -13.03
N THR A 199 -12.13 -5.86 -13.73
CA THR A 199 -13.46 -6.51 -13.86
C THR A 199 -13.36 -7.85 -14.58
N LYS A 200 -12.56 -7.94 -15.65
CA LYS A 200 -12.36 -9.20 -16.39
C LYS A 200 -11.76 -10.30 -15.51
N TYR A 201 -10.90 -9.94 -14.57
CA TYR A 201 -10.26 -10.86 -13.62
C TYR A 201 -11.04 -11.01 -12.29
N ASN A 202 -12.24 -10.42 -12.19
CA ASN A 202 -13.09 -10.46 -10.99
C ASN A 202 -12.33 -10.04 -9.71
N ILE A 203 -11.48 -9.02 -9.81
CA ILE A 203 -10.63 -8.59 -8.69
C ILE A 203 -11.50 -8.05 -7.54
N PRO A 204 -11.49 -8.67 -6.35
CA PRO A 204 -12.20 -8.18 -5.18
C PRO A 204 -11.55 -6.89 -4.66
N THR A 205 -12.36 -5.85 -4.44
CA THR A 205 -11.89 -4.52 -4.04
C THR A 205 -12.78 -3.93 -2.95
N SER A 206 -12.23 -2.99 -2.17
CA SER A 206 -12.94 -2.19 -1.18
C SER A 206 -13.02 -0.72 -1.56
N TYR A 207 -13.76 0.08 -0.76
CA TYR A 207 -13.55 1.52 -0.73
C TYR A 207 -12.27 1.85 0.01
N PHE A 208 -11.50 2.78 -0.51
CA PHE A 208 -10.22 3.18 0.07
C PHE A 208 -10.30 4.59 0.66
N LEU A 209 -9.67 4.79 1.82
CA LEU A 209 -9.52 6.06 2.53
C LEU A 209 -8.07 6.19 2.99
N GLY A 210 -7.30 7.15 2.46
CA GLY A 210 -5.91 7.36 2.86
C GLY A 210 -5.08 8.23 1.90
N ILE A 211 -5.59 8.58 0.70
CA ILE A 211 -4.83 9.40 -0.27
C ILE A 211 -4.93 10.88 0.05
N LEU A 212 -6.15 11.43 0.18
CA LEU A 212 -6.33 12.87 0.40
C LEU A 212 -5.74 13.35 1.72
N PHE A 213 -5.63 12.46 2.71
CA PHE A 213 -4.98 12.73 3.98
C PHE A 213 -3.62 12.05 4.14
N SER A 214 -3.03 11.50 3.07
CA SER A 214 -1.73 10.82 3.13
C SER A 214 -0.68 11.69 3.82
N GLY A 215 0.00 11.13 4.81
CA GLY A 215 0.96 11.81 5.67
C GLY A 215 0.33 12.64 6.80
N LYS A 216 -1.00 12.68 6.90
CA LYS A 216 -1.76 13.42 7.94
C LYS A 216 -3.04 12.70 8.33
N MET A 217 -3.03 11.37 8.35
CA MET A 217 -4.16 10.56 8.81
C MET A 217 -4.26 10.68 10.33
N ASP A 218 -5.11 11.55 10.81
CA ASP A 218 -5.39 11.72 12.23
C ASP A 218 -6.82 11.30 12.61
N ASP A 219 -6.99 10.99 13.88
CA ASP A 219 -8.25 10.59 14.48
C ASP A 219 -9.40 11.56 14.17
N LYS A 220 -9.15 12.86 14.22
CA LYS A 220 -10.18 13.89 13.99
C LYS A 220 -10.70 13.86 12.55
N ARG A 221 -9.82 13.68 11.56
CA ARG A 221 -10.19 13.58 10.14
C ARG A 221 -10.95 12.29 9.87
N VAL A 222 -10.43 11.17 10.38
CA VAL A 222 -11.07 9.85 10.21
C VAL A 222 -12.46 9.85 10.80
N ARG A 223 -12.67 10.30 12.04
CA ARG A 223 -14.00 10.37 12.68
C ARG A 223 -14.99 11.23 11.92
N LYS A 224 -14.57 12.27 11.22
CA LYS A 224 -15.45 13.13 10.42
C LYS A 224 -15.87 12.48 9.11
N ILE A 225 -15.01 11.69 8.46
CA ILE A 225 -15.27 11.18 7.12
C ILE A 225 -15.76 9.74 7.09
N LEU A 226 -15.30 8.90 8.02
CA LEU A 226 -15.64 7.48 8.06
C LEU A 226 -17.15 7.19 8.12
N PRO A 227 -17.99 7.94 8.85
CA PRO A 227 -19.44 7.73 8.83
C PRO A 227 -20.07 7.88 7.43
N LYS A 228 -19.46 8.70 6.55
CA LYS A 228 -19.94 8.86 5.17
C LYS A 228 -19.48 7.72 4.26
N TYR A 229 -18.30 7.16 4.54
CA TYR A 229 -17.84 5.92 3.92
C TYR A 229 -18.69 4.73 4.34
N LYS A 230 -19.08 4.63 5.64
CA LYS A 230 -19.99 3.58 6.13
C LYS A 230 -21.33 3.60 5.36
N LYS A 231 -21.97 4.75 5.22
CA LYS A 231 -23.21 4.89 4.43
C LYS A 231 -23.03 4.46 2.97
N LEU A 232 -21.85 4.73 2.38
CA LEU A 232 -21.56 4.34 1.00
C LEU A 232 -21.30 2.82 0.91
N SER A 233 -20.62 2.25 1.90
CA SER A 233 -20.35 0.83 2.07
C SER A 233 -21.64 0.03 2.19
N GLU A 234 -22.52 0.42 3.10
CA GLU A 234 -23.85 -0.19 3.32
C GLU A 234 -24.69 -0.19 2.04
N LYS A 235 -24.72 0.95 1.33
CA LYS A 235 -25.48 1.07 0.08
C LYS A 235 -25.00 0.12 -1.02
N ASN A 236 -23.71 -0.19 -1.07
CA ASN A 236 -23.09 -0.91 -2.21
C ASN A 236 -22.51 -2.26 -1.83
N GLY A 237 -22.64 -2.70 -0.57
CA GLY A 237 -22.13 -3.98 -0.09
C GLY A 237 -20.60 -4.13 -0.21
N LYS A 238 -19.85 -3.01 -0.07
CA LYS A 238 -18.37 -3.01 -0.20
C LYS A 238 -17.70 -2.72 1.12
N ASP A 239 -16.64 -3.43 1.42
CA ASP A 239 -15.76 -3.15 2.55
C ASP A 239 -15.07 -1.79 2.42
N ILE A 240 -14.50 -1.31 3.52
CA ILE A 240 -13.73 -0.06 3.60
C ILE A 240 -12.34 -0.40 4.08
N GLU A 241 -11.32 0.15 3.43
CA GLU A 241 -9.95 0.14 3.92
C GLU A 241 -9.52 1.56 4.27
N VAL A 242 -9.05 1.75 5.50
CA VAL A 242 -8.53 3.01 6.03
C VAL A 242 -7.04 2.84 6.25
N LEU A 243 -6.23 3.57 5.51
CA LEU A 243 -4.77 3.44 5.51
C LEU A 243 -4.12 4.40 6.50
N PHE A 244 -3.22 3.86 7.31
CA PHE A 244 -2.26 4.59 8.14
C PHE A 244 -0.83 4.13 7.83
N HIS A 245 0.14 4.96 8.18
CA HIS A 245 1.55 4.59 8.21
C HIS A 245 2.07 4.88 9.63
N PRO A 246 1.65 4.10 10.63
CA PRO A 246 2.10 4.29 11.99
C PRO A 246 3.56 3.88 12.10
N GLY A 247 4.31 4.58 12.93
CA GLY A 247 5.65 4.17 13.24
C GLY A 247 6.68 5.28 13.03
N CYS A 248 7.47 5.50 14.09
CA CYS A 248 8.66 6.34 14.00
C CYS A 248 9.80 5.43 13.57
N THR A 249 10.43 5.75 12.48
CA THR A 249 11.60 5.03 11.99
C THR A 249 12.84 5.57 12.69
N ASP A 250 13.73 4.70 13.18
CA ASP A 250 15.06 5.13 13.60
C ASP A 250 15.90 5.42 12.36
N LYS A 251 16.49 6.63 12.31
CA LYS A 251 17.33 7.05 11.19
C LYS A 251 18.51 6.08 10.95
N ASN A 252 19.04 5.48 12.00
CA ASN A 252 20.16 4.56 11.91
C ASN A 252 19.79 3.20 11.29
N GLU A 253 18.51 2.85 11.26
CA GLU A 253 18.03 1.61 10.66
C GLU A 253 17.72 1.74 9.17
N LEU A 254 17.65 2.96 8.64
CA LEU A 254 17.34 3.21 7.25
C LEU A 254 18.61 3.37 6.43
N ASP A 255 18.82 2.47 5.49
CA ASP A 255 19.89 2.56 4.50
C ASP A 255 19.38 3.31 3.25
N PHE A 256 19.39 4.62 3.32
CA PHE A 256 19.02 5.49 2.19
C PHE A 256 20.19 5.68 1.19
N LYS A 257 20.94 4.63 0.88
CA LYS A 257 22.11 4.69 -0.02
C LYS A 257 21.83 5.36 -1.37
N ASN A 258 20.59 5.44 -1.79
CA ASN A 258 20.17 6.03 -3.06
C ASN A 258 19.66 7.47 -2.97
N ASN A 259 20.14 8.29 -2.02
CA ASN A 259 19.82 9.73 -1.90
C ASN A 259 18.30 10.05 -1.90
N ASN A 260 17.50 9.20 -1.26
CA ASN A 260 16.06 9.36 -1.28
C ASN A 260 15.58 10.28 -0.14
N ILE A 261 16.04 11.54 -0.16
CA ILE A 261 15.72 12.59 0.83
C ILE A 261 14.20 12.73 1.07
N VAL A 262 13.38 12.42 0.08
CA VAL A 262 11.92 12.54 0.23
C VAL A 262 11.37 11.39 1.09
N PHE A 263 11.92 10.17 0.95
CA PHE A 263 11.55 9.06 1.82
C PHE A 263 12.07 9.27 3.23
N GLU A 264 13.32 9.68 3.38
CA GLU A 264 13.86 10.03 4.69
C GLU A 264 12.95 11.04 5.41
N LYS A 265 12.57 12.13 4.74
CA LYS A 265 11.62 13.12 5.29
C LYS A 265 10.25 12.53 5.60
N PHE A 266 9.77 11.58 4.83
CA PHE A 266 8.49 10.93 5.08
C PHE A 266 8.56 10.03 6.32
N TYR A 267 9.54 9.12 6.37
CA TYR A 267 9.66 8.16 7.46
C TYR A 267 10.08 8.79 8.79
N LEU A 268 10.90 9.84 8.77
CA LEU A 268 11.32 10.57 9.97
C LEU A 268 10.36 11.70 10.38
N SER A 269 9.22 11.87 9.70
CA SER A 269 8.30 12.96 9.99
C SER A 269 7.48 12.71 11.26
N GLU A 270 7.22 13.77 12.04
CA GLU A 270 6.30 13.75 13.18
C GLU A 270 4.87 13.29 12.82
N ASN A 271 4.53 13.32 11.53
CA ASN A 271 3.24 12.78 11.07
C ASN A 271 3.12 11.27 11.31
N ARG A 272 4.24 10.52 11.30
CA ARG A 272 4.24 9.09 11.63
C ARG A 272 3.78 8.85 13.06
N LYS A 273 4.26 9.69 13.98
CA LYS A 273 3.87 9.69 15.38
C LYS A 273 2.39 10.06 15.57
N THR A 274 1.93 11.03 14.77
CA THR A 274 0.52 11.42 14.78
C THR A 274 -0.37 10.28 14.30
N GLU A 275 0.02 9.58 13.24
CA GLU A 275 -0.74 8.43 12.73
C GLU A 275 -0.70 7.24 13.69
N PHE A 276 0.44 6.96 14.33
CA PHE A 276 0.55 5.96 15.39
C PHE A 276 -0.43 6.27 16.55
N ASN A 277 -0.35 7.47 17.10
CA ASN A 277 -1.25 7.89 18.19
C ASN A 277 -2.73 7.84 17.78
N SER A 278 -3.01 8.03 16.49
CA SER A 278 -4.38 7.98 15.97
C SER A 278 -4.92 6.56 15.95
N VAL A 279 -4.12 5.59 15.53
CA VAL A 279 -4.51 4.17 15.54
C VAL A 279 -4.78 3.70 16.96
N ILE A 280 -3.93 4.06 17.92
CA ILE A 280 -4.11 3.71 19.35
C ILE A 280 -5.38 4.38 19.93
N LYS A 281 -5.70 5.62 19.54
CA LYS A 281 -6.85 6.38 20.06
C LYS A 281 -8.18 6.04 19.39
N ILE A 282 -8.17 5.50 18.18
CA ILE A 282 -9.39 5.04 17.51
C ILE A 282 -9.89 3.83 18.30
N SER A 283 -10.91 4.01 19.14
CA SER A 283 -11.51 2.90 19.87
C SER A 283 -12.34 2.02 18.94
N GLU A 284 -12.50 0.74 19.28
CA GLU A 284 -13.37 -0.20 18.57
C GLU A 284 -14.78 0.36 18.31
N ARG A 285 -15.33 1.13 19.27
CA ARG A 285 -16.64 1.80 19.12
C ARG A 285 -16.71 2.82 17.98
N SER A 286 -15.56 3.32 17.49
CA SER A 286 -15.51 4.27 16.37
C SER A 286 -15.46 3.55 15.03
N VAL A 287 -15.12 2.28 15.02
CA VAL A 287 -14.93 1.45 13.83
C VAL A 287 -16.15 0.55 13.59
N GLN A 288 -16.86 0.16 14.64
CA GLN A 288 -18.15 -0.50 14.56
C GLN A 288 -19.26 0.48 14.15
#